data_9f2c06f66656f2d6fb4d1c364302d40b
#
_entry.id   9f2c06f66656f2d6fb4d1c364302d40b
#
_cell.length_a   1.000
_cell.length_b   1.000
_cell.length_c   1.000
_cell.angle_alpha   90.00
_cell.angle_beta   90.00
_cell.angle_gamma   90.00
#
_symmetry.space_group_name_H-M   'P 1'
#
loop_
_entity.id
_entity.type
_entity.pdbx_description
1 polymer ?
#
loop_
_entity_poly.entity_id
_entity_poly.type
_entity_poly.pdbx_seq_one_letter_code
_entity_poly.pdbx_strand_id
1 'polypeptide(L)'
;MKAAHDAGTGLMLDAEETWIQDPVDELAMEMMKHYNKEKAVVYNTLQMYRTDRLDFLKKSLEQAKSGGFVLALKLVRGAYMEKERRRAVELKYKSPIQPDKAASDRDFDAAVMYCIENIDRISCCVASHNEKSSLLAAEQAAKKGIPASNPHLHFSQLYGMSDNITFNLANAGYNVTKYVPYGPVKDVVPYLMRRAKENTSVKGQSSRELLLLKKEINRRKI
;
A
#
# COMPACT_ATOMS: atom_id res chain seq x y z
N MET A 1 10.92 7.87 14.76
CA MET A 1 9.49 8.25 14.85
C MET A 1 9.31 9.63 15.49
N LYS A 2 9.93 9.91 16.65
CA LYS A 2 9.86 11.26 17.27
C LYS A 2 10.21 12.39 16.30
N ALA A 3 11.33 12.29 15.56
CA ALA A 3 11.73 13.30 14.59
C ALA A 3 10.68 13.51 13.47
N ALA A 4 10.03 12.47 13.00
CA ALA A 4 8.96 12.58 12.00
C ALA A 4 7.72 13.28 12.58
N HIS A 5 7.35 12.93 13.81
CA HIS A 5 6.26 13.58 14.53
C HIS A 5 6.57 15.08 14.71
N ASP A 6 7.74 15.43 15.22
CA ASP A 6 8.14 16.81 15.48
C ASP A 6 8.22 17.65 14.19
N ALA A 7 8.59 17.01 13.07
CA ALA A 7 8.60 17.62 11.73
C ALA A 7 7.21 17.65 11.05
N GLY A 8 6.20 17.07 11.67
CA GLY A 8 4.86 16.99 11.09
C GLY A 8 4.74 16.10 9.84
N THR A 9 5.68 15.18 9.65
CA THR A 9 5.80 14.30 8.47
C THR A 9 5.36 12.87 8.82
N GLY A 10 4.71 12.19 7.86
CA GLY A 10 4.36 10.77 8.01
C GLY A 10 5.58 9.86 7.87
N LEU A 11 5.59 8.77 8.65
CA LEU A 11 6.58 7.70 8.58
C LEU A 11 5.87 6.37 8.33
N MET A 12 6.26 5.65 7.27
CA MET A 12 5.70 4.34 6.95
C MET A 12 6.73 3.25 7.24
N LEU A 13 6.34 2.26 8.06
CA LEU A 13 7.14 1.05 8.28
C LEU A 13 6.80 0.04 7.19
N ASP A 14 7.77 -0.32 6.37
CA ASP A 14 7.57 -1.33 5.34
C ASP A 14 7.51 -2.74 5.95
N ALA A 15 6.57 -3.54 5.46
CA ALA A 15 6.48 -4.95 5.82
C ALA A 15 7.47 -5.76 4.97
N GLU A 16 8.10 -6.71 5.61
CA GLU A 16 9.08 -7.61 5.02
C GLU A 16 8.58 -9.07 5.08
N GLU A 17 9.44 -10.02 5.42
CA GLU A 17 9.07 -11.43 5.53
C GLU A 17 8.20 -11.72 6.77
N THR A 18 7.35 -12.72 6.66
CA THR A 18 6.35 -13.05 7.70
C THR A 18 6.97 -13.41 9.05
N TRP A 19 8.15 -14.00 9.06
CA TRP A 19 8.82 -14.44 10.31
C TRP A 19 9.42 -13.32 11.15
N ILE A 20 9.50 -12.09 10.60
CA ILE A 20 9.91 -10.90 11.36
C ILE A 20 8.74 -9.91 11.53
N GLN A 21 7.57 -10.21 10.95
CA GLN A 21 6.50 -9.23 10.86
C GLN A 21 5.79 -8.99 12.20
N ASP A 22 5.65 -10.00 13.03
CA ASP A 22 4.91 -9.84 14.30
C ASP A 22 5.56 -8.79 15.22
N PRO A 23 6.88 -8.80 15.48
CA PRO A 23 7.53 -7.71 16.22
C PRO A 23 7.40 -6.33 15.55
N VAL A 24 7.39 -6.28 14.21
CA VAL A 24 7.19 -5.02 13.49
C VAL A 24 5.76 -4.49 13.68
N ASP A 25 4.77 -5.37 13.60
CA ASP A 25 3.36 -5.03 13.83
C ASP A 25 3.15 -4.52 15.27
N GLU A 26 3.72 -5.19 16.27
CA GLU A 26 3.65 -4.77 17.67
C GLU A 26 4.30 -3.41 17.89
N LEU A 27 5.51 -3.20 17.36
CA LEU A 27 6.20 -1.91 17.42
C LEU A 27 5.40 -0.80 16.74
N ALA A 28 4.84 -1.08 15.57
CA ALA A 28 4.04 -0.12 14.83
C ALA A 28 2.80 0.32 15.63
N MET A 29 2.09 -0.64 16.23
CA MET A 29 0.91 -0.37 17.06
C MET A 29 1.26 0.44 18.31
N GLU A 30 2.37 0.13 19.00
CA GLU A 30 2.85 0.89 20.15
C GLU A 30 3.21 2.33 19.76
N MET A 31 3.86 2.50 18.63
CA MET A 31 4.24 3.83 18.14
C MET A 31 3.02 4.64 17.67
N MET A 32 2.02 4.02 17.05
CA MET A 32 0.75 4.69 16.73
C MET A 32 0.03 5.16 18.00
N LYS A 33 0.00 4.33 19.03
CA LYS A 33 -0.57 4.68 20.32
C LYS A 33 0.09 5.92 20.95
N HIS A 34 1.38 6.12 20.67
CA HIS A 34 2.13 7.29 21.13
C HIS A 34 1.94 8.52 20.24
N TYR A 35 2.04 8.36 18.92
CA TYR A 35 2.22 9.47 17.99
C TYR A 35 0.99 9.79 17.13
N ASN A 36 -0.01 8.89 17.06
CA ASN A 36 -1.20 9.10 16.22
C ASN A 36 -2.42 9.55 17.04
N LYS A 37 -2.24 10.37 18.07
CA LYS A 37 -3.36 10.84 18.92
C LYS A 37 -4.28 11.80 18.19
N GLU A 38 -3.71 12.78 17.50
CA GLU A 38 -4.45 13.84 16.81
C GLU A 38 -4.49 13.61 15.29
N LYS A 39 -3.39 13.15 14.72
CA LYS A 39 -3.22 12.89 13.30
C LYS A 39 -2.39 11.64 13.06
N ALA A 40 -2.53 11.04 11.88
CA ALA A 40 -1.71 9.91 11.46
C ALA A 40 -0.27 10.37 11.16
N VAL A 41 0.70 9.83 11.89
CA VAL A 41 2.15 10.07 11.70
C VAL A 41 2.86 8.76 11.41
N VAL A 42 2.59 7.72 12.19
CA VAL A 42 3.22 6.40 12.04
C VAL A 42 2.23 5.47 11.35
N TYR A 43 2.66 4.87 10.25
CA TYR A 43 1.88 3.93 9.45
C TYR A 43 2.54 2.55 9.48
N ASN A 44 1.75 1.50 9.71
CA ASN A 44 2.15 0.12 9.46
C ASN A 44 1.82 -0.29 8.04
N THR A 45 2.48 -1.32 7.49
CA THR A 45 2.18 -1.85 6.16
C THR A 45 1.54 -3.22 6.26
N LEU A 46 0.38 -3.40 5.64
CA LEU A 46 -0.32 -4.67 5.54
C LEU A 46 -0.14 -5.29 4.14
N GLN A 47 0.41 -6.51 4.12
CA GLN A 47 0.63 -7.29 2.91
C GLN A 47 -0.56 -8.20 2.65
N MET A 48 -1.50 -7.78 1.80
CA MET A 48 -2.79 -8.45 1.58
C MET A 48 -2.70 -9.78 0.81
N TYR A 49 -1.49 -10.20 0.41
CA TYR A 49 -1.25 -11.56 -0.08
C TYR A 49 -1.19 -12.60 1.06
N ARG A 50 -1.20 -12.17 2.33
CA ARG A 50 -1.29 -13.05 3.51
C ARG A 50 -2.74 -13.31 3.88
N THR A 51 -3.02 -14.52 4.33
CA THR A 51 -4.39 -14.98 4.68
C THR A 51 -4.93 -14.38 5.97
N ASP A 52 -4.07 -13.82 6.82
CA ASP A 52 -4.42 -13.33 8.16
C ASP A 52 -4.62 -11.80 8.24
N ARG A 53 -4.33 -11.06 7.18
CA ARG A 53 -4.24 -9.58 7.25
C ARG A 53 -5.58 -8.86 7.36
N LEU A 54 -6.67 -9.41 6.81
CA LEU A 54 -8.00 -8.81 7.01
C LEU A 54 -8.45 -8.87 8.47
N ASP A 55 -8.22 -9.99 9.14
CA ASP A 55 -8.56 -10.13 10.56
C ASP A 55 -7.64 -9.27 11.43
N PHE A 56 -6.35 -9.18 11.08
CA PHE A 56 -5.42 -8.28 11.74
C PHE A 56 -5.87 -6.81 11.60
N LEU A 57 -6.27 -6.38 10.41
CA LEU A 57 -6.80 -5.03 10.17
C LEU A 57 -7.98 -4.70 11.09
N LYS A 58 -8.96 -5.61 11.17
CA LYS A 58 -10.15 -5.41 12.02
C LYS A 58 -9.78 -5.33 13.50
N LYS A 59 -8.94 -6.24 13.99
CA LYS A 59 -8.44 -6.24 15.38
C LYS A 59 -7.66 -4.96 15.70
N SER A 60 -6.82 -4.51 14.76
CA SER A 60 -6.05 -3.26 14.92
C SER A 60 -6.95 -2.04 15.03
N LEU A 61 -8.06 -1.98 14.30
CA LEU A 61 -9.02 -0.89 14.43
C LEU A 61 -9.69 -0.88 15.82
N GLU A 62 -10.08 -2.02 16.34
CA GLU A 62 -10.67 -2.09 17.69
C GLU A 62 -9.66 -1.69 18.76
N GLN A 63 -8.40 -2.07 18.63
CA GLN A 63 -7.32 -1.60 19.50
C GLN A 63 -7.11 -0.08 19.40
N ALA A 64 -7.16 0.48 18.20
CA ALA A 64 -7.03 1.91 18.00
C ALA A 64 -8.20 2.69 18.61
N LYS A 65 -9.42 2.20 18.44
CA LYS A 65 -10.63 2.78 19.08
C LYS A 65 -10.51 2.79 20.60
N SER A 66 -10.17 1.65 21.19
CA SER A 66 -10.02 1.52 22.65
C SER A 66 -8.83 2.32 23.19
N GLY A 67 -7.75 2.44 22.41
CA GLY A 67 -6.55 3.21 22.76
C GLY A 67 -6.64 4.71 22.47
N GLY A 68 -7.71 5.17 21.80
CA GLY A 68 -7.94 6.58 21.49
C GLY A 68 -6.87 7.16 20.54
N PHE A 69 -6.53 6.44 19.46
CA PHE A 69 -5.59 6.92 18.44
C PHE A 69 -6.08 6.59 17.02
N VAL A 70 -5.51 7.25 16.01
CA VAL A 70 -5.81 7.02 14.60
C VAL A 70 -5.01 5.82 14.13
N LEU A 71 -5.68 4.77 13.61
CA LEU A 71 -5.02 3.67 12.93
C LEU A 71 -4.51 4.15 11.58
N ALA A 72 -3.22 3.99 11.30
CA ALA A 72 -2.65 4.41 10.02
C ALA A 72 -1.96 3.25 9.30
N LEU A 73 -2.38 2.98 8.07
CA LEU A 73 -2.00 1.78 7.34
C LEU A 73 -1.64 2.08 5.89
N LYS A 74 -0.59 1.42 5.41
CA LYS A 74 -0.28 1.29 3.99
C LYS A 74 -0.69 -0.11 3.53
N LEU A 75 -1.59 -0.18 2.56
CA LEU A 75 -2.04 -1.44 1.97
C LEU A 75 -1.19 -1.77 0.75
N VAL A 76 -0.57 -2.94 0.75
CA VAL A 76 0.17 -3.50 -0.38
C VAL A 76 -0.27 -4.94 -0.62
N ARG A 77 0.02 -5.48 -1.81
CA ARG A 77 -0.20 -6.91 -2.04
C ARG A 77 0.90 -7.76 -1.37
N GLY A 78 2.14 -7.42 -1.56
CA GLY A 78 3.32 -8.09 -1.00
C GLY A 78 4.33 -8.47 -2.08
N ALA A 79 5.60 -8.60 -1.69
CA ALA A 79 6.72 -8.77 -2.62
C ALA A 79 7.47 -10.11 -2.47
N TYR A 80 7.19 -10.91 -1.45
CA TYR A 80 8.00 -12.08 -1.09
C TYR A 80 7.29 -13.42 -1.28
N MET A 81 6.23 -13.48 -2.10
CA MET A 81 5.35 -14.64 -2.24
C MET A 81 6.10 -15.95 -2.51
N GLU A 82 7.04 -15.97 -3.44
CA GLU A 82 7.80 -17.19 -3.79
C GLU A 82 8.76 -17.59 -2.67
N LYS A 83 9.40 -16.62 -2.01
CA LYS A 83 10.29 -16.86 -0.87
C LYS A 83 9.53 -17.47 0.30
N GLU A 84 8.35 -16.92 0.60
CA GLU A 84 7.45 -17.42 1.65
C GLU A 84 6.95 -18.84 1.38
N ARG A 85 6.48 -19.10 0.16
CA ARG A 85 6.01 -20.42 -0.25
C ARG A 85 7.13 -21.47 -0.19
N ARG A 86 8.31 -21.13 -0.70
CA ARG A 86 9.48 -22.02 -0.63
C ARG A 86 9.86 -22.35 0.82
N ARG A 87 9.96 -21.35 1.69
CA ARG A 87 10.24 -21.54 3.11
C ARG A 87 9.19 -22.43 3.79
N ALA A 88 7.90 -22.24 3.48
CA ALA A 88 6.83 -23.06 4.03
C ALA A 88 6.99 -24.54 3.65
N VAL A 89 7.40 -24.83 2.41
CA VAL A 89 7.68 -26.20 1.95
C VAL A 89 8.92 -26.78 2.65
N GLU A 90 10.01 -26.02 2.71
CA GLU A 90 11.27 -26.45 3.32
C GLU A 90 11.09 -26.76 4.82
N LEU A 91 10.36 -25.93 5.54
CA LEU A 91 10.13 -26.07 6.98
C LEU A 91 8.82 -26.80 7.33
N LYS A 92 8.08 -27.30 6.33
CA LYS A 92 6.87 -28.12 6.48
C LYS A 92 5.76 -27.47 7.32
N TYR A 93 5.52 -26.17 7.14
CA TYR A 93 4.38 -25.48 7.72
C TYR A 93 3.40 -24.98 6.65
N LYS A 94 2.18 -24.64 7.07
CA LYS A 94 1.17 -24.11 6.15
C LYS A 94 1.60 -22.72 5.65
N SER A 95 1.66 -22.53 4.32
CA SER A 95 2.01 -21.24 3.75
C SER A 95 1.06 -20.13 4.26
N PRO A 96 1.60 -19.00 4.72
CA PRO A 96 0.79 -17.86 5.12
C PRO A 96 0.20 -17.08 3.94
N ILE A 97 0.61 -17.44 2.71
CA ILE A 97 0.27 -16.70 1.49
C ILE A 97 -1.03 -17.25 0.88
N GLN A 98 -1.85 -16.36 0.35
CA GLN A 98 -3.07 -16.68 -0.41
C GLN A 98 -2.78 -17.68 -1.54
N PRO A 99 -3.75 -18.55 -1.88
CA PRO A 99 -3.53 -19.60 -2.88
C PRO A 99 -3.17 -19.04 -4.26
N ASP A 100 -3.76 -17.90 -4.62
CA ASP A 100 -3.60 -17.30 -5.93
C ASP A 100 -3.68 -15.76 -5.90
N LYS A 101 -3.48 -15.16 -7.08
CA LYS A 101 -3.57 -13.71 -7.26
C LYS A 101 -5.00 -13.18 -7.03
N ALA A 102 -6.01 -13.92 -7.43
CA ALA A 102 -7.40 -13.48 -7.30
C ALA A 102 -7.80 -13.36 -5.83
N ALA A 103 -7.37 -14.30 -4.98
CA ALA A 103 -7.56 -14.23 -3.54
C ALA A 103 -6.84 -13.02 -2.91
N SER A 104 -5.61 -12.75 -3.34
CA SER A 104 -4.87 -11.55 -2.90
C SER A 104 -5.53 -10.25 -3.35
N ASP A 105 -6.04 -10.21 -4.58
CA ASP A 105 -6.77 -9.05 -5.12
C ASP A 105 -8.08 -8.81 -4.34
N ARG A 106 -8.84 -9.87 -4.07
CA ARG A 106 -10.08 -9.81 -3.29
C ARG A 106 -9.83 -9.25 -1.89
N ASP A 107 -8.82 -9.77 -1.19
CA ASP A 107 -8.53 -9.35 0.18
C ASP A 107 -7.95 -7.93 0.22
N PHE A 108 -7.16 -7.54 -0.79
CA PHE A 108 -6.71 -6.16 -0.94
C PHE A 108 -7.89 -5.19 -1.13
N ASP A 109 -8.80 -5.50 -2.05
CA ASP A 109 -9.96 -4.66 -2.32
C ASP A 109 -10.91 -4.61 -1.11
N ALA A 110 -11.08 -5.74 -0.38
CA ALA A 110 -11.84 -5.77 0.85
C ALA A 110 -11.21 -4.90 1.96
N ALA A 111 -9.87 -4.90 2.09
CA ALA A 111 -9.17 -4.03 3.03
C ALA A 111 -9.33 -2.55 2.66
N VAL A 112 -9.25 -2.20 1.38
CA VAL A 112 -9.49 -0.84 0.88
C VAL A 112 -10.91 -0.39 1.24
N MET A 113 -11.91 -1.22 0.98
CA MET A 113 -13.31 -0.93 1.32
C MET A 113 -13.48 -0.70 2.82
N TYR A 114 -12.92 -1.59 3.63
CA TYR A 114 -12.99 -1.49 5.09
C TYR A 114 -12.33 -0.21 5.62
N CYS A 115 -11.18 0.19 5.06
CA CYS A 115 -10.53 1.46 5.43
C CYS A 115 -11.40 2.67 5.07
N ILE A 116 -12.00 2.69 3.87
CA ILE A 116 -12.88 3.78 3.42
C ILE A 116 -14.16 3.83 4.28
N GLU A 117 -14.70 2.69 4.68
CA GLU A 117 -15.86 2.62 5.58
C GLU A 117 -15.58 3.21 6.97
N ASN A 118 -14.35 3.18 7.41
CA ASN A 118 -13.90 3.67 8.72
C ASN A 118 -12.91 4.84 8.59
N ILE A 119 -13.03 5.67 7.57
CA ILE A 119 -12.05 6.71 7.21
C ILE A 119 -11.87 7.79 8.30
N ASP A 120 -12.84 7.97 9.17
CA ASP A 120 -12.78 8.84 10.33
C ASP A 120 -11.85 8.32 11.45
N ARG A 121 -11.48 7.04 11.40
CA ARG A 121 -10.64 6.33 12.37
C ARG A 121 -9.39 5.70 11.75
N ILE A 122 -9.37 5.54 10.43
CA ILE A 122 -8.26 4.93 9.69
C ILE A 122 -7.69 5.93 8.70
N SER A 123 -6.38 6.18 8.77
CA SER A 123 -5.65 6.81 7.67
C SER A 123 -5.05 5.72 6.79
N CYS A 124 -5.45 5.69 5.52
CA CYS A 124 -5.11 4.61 4.60
C CYS A 124 -4.31 5.12 3.40
N CYS A 125 -3.19 4.46 3.12
CA CYS A 125 -2.44 4.62 1.89
C CYS A 125 -2.65 3.39 0.98
N VAL A 126 -3.37 3.58 -0.13
CA VAL A 126 -3.59 2.55 -1.17
C VAL A 126 -2.36 2.48 -2.05
N ALA A 127 -1.42 1.60 -1.71
CA ALA A 127 -0.14 1.47 -2.41
C ALA A 127 -0.22 0.35 -3.46
N SER A 128 -0.56 0.72 -4.70
CA SER A 128 -0.83 -0.25 -5.74
C SER A 128 -0.57 0.29 -7.16
N HIS A 129 -0.16 -0.62 -8.05
CA HIS A 129 -0.09 -0.42 -9.51
C HIS A 129 -1.32 -0.97 -10.24
N ASN A 130 -2.32 -1.46 -9.50
CA ASN A 130 -3.56 -2.00 -10.06
C ASN A 130 -4.58 -0.86 -10.23
N GLU A 131 -4.89 -0.53 -11.50
CA GLU A 131 -5.85 0.52 -11.83
C GLU A 131 -7.24 0.24 -11.27
N LYS A 132 -7.69 -1.03 -11.30
CA LYS A 132 -9.03 -1.40 -10.80
C LYS A 132 -9.16 -1.13 -9.31
N SER A 133 -8.16 -1.51 -8.51
CA SER A 133 -8.16 -1.27 -7.06
C SER A 133 -8.05 0.23 -6.73
N SER A 134 -7.26 0.98 -7.50
CA SER A 134 -7.16 2.45 -7.33
C SER A 134 -8.46 3.15 -7.70
N LEU A 135 -9.10 2.73 -8.80
CA LEU A 135 -10.40 3.25 -9.21
C LEU A 135 -11.49 2.87 -8.19
N LEU A 136 -11.52 1.61 -7.73
CA LEU A 136 -12.43 1.16 -6.67
C LEU A 136 -12.35 2.06 -5.44
N ALA A 137 -11.12 2.37 -4.97
CA ALA A 137 -10.92 3.25 -3.82
C ALA A 137 -11.49 4.66 -4.06
N ALA A 138 -11.20 5.25 -5.22
CA ALA A 138 -11.69 6.57 -5.59
C ALA A 138 -13.22 6.61 -5.72
N GLU A 139 -13.83 5.62 -6.39
CA GLU A 139 -15.29 5.53 -6.55
C GLU A 139 -16.01 5.33 -5.21
N GLN A 140 -15.47 4.49 -4.33
CA GLN A 140 -16.07 4.27 -3.00
C GLN A 140 -15.97 5.51 -2.12
N ALA A 141 -14.84 6.21 -2.14
CA ALA A 141 -14.70 7.49 -1.46
C ALA A 141 -15.73 8.50 -1.97
N ALA A 142 -15.86 8.64 -3.28
CA ALA A 142 -16.85 9.54 -3.90
C ALA A 142 -18.30 9.17 -3.54
N LYS A 143 -18.66 7.88 -3.59
CA LYS A 143 -20.00 7.39 -3.19
C LYS A 143 -20.35 7.71 -1.74
N LYS A 144 -19.35 7.77 -0.86
CA LYS A 144 -19.52 8.13 0.55
C LYS A 144 -19.42 9.65 0.81
N GLY A 145 -19.26 10.46 -0.22
CA GLY A 145 -19.07 11.90 -0.08
C GLY A 145 -17.74 12.30 0.56
N ILE A 146 -16.74 11.41 0.56
CA ILE A 146 -15.42 11.70 1.11
C ILE A 146 -14.67 12.56 0.08
N PRO A 147 -14.22 13.77 0.46
CA PRO A 147 -13.47 14.63 -0.45
C PRO A 147 -12.19 13.96 -0.96
N ALA A 148 -11.83 14.19 -2.23
CA ALA A 148 -10.59 13.67 -2.80
C ALA A 148 -9.34 14.09 -1.99
N SER A 149 -9.34 15.30 -1.44
CA SER A 149 -8.28 15.85 -0.57
C SER A 149 -8.36 15.39 0.89
N ASN A 150 -9.20 14.40 1.23
CA ASN A 150 -9.31 13.90 2.60
C ASN A 150 -7.93 13.48 3.15
N PRO A 151 -7.49 14.00 4.32
CA PRO A 151 -6.15 13.76 4.85
C PRO A 151 -5.92 12.30 5.31
N HIS A 152 -6.94 11.47 5.31
CA HIS A 152 -6.86 10.06 5.67
C HIS A 152 -6.87 9.12 4.46
N LEU A 153 -7.00 9.63 3.22
CA LEU A 153 -6.96 8.83 2.00
C LEU A 153 -5.79 9.24 1.12
N HIS A 154 -4.85 8.33 0.95
CA HIS A 154 -3.65 8.51 0.15
C HIS A 154 -3.52 7.39 -0.88
N PHE A 155 -2.87 7.70 -1.99
CA PHE A 155 -2.45 6.74 -3.00
C PHE A 155 -0.95 6.78 -3.17
N SER A 156 -0.33 5.63 -3.43
CA SER A 156 1.13 5.57 -3.64
C SER A 156 1.49 4.58 -4.75
N GLN A 157 2.42 5.00 -5.60
CA GLN A 157 3.04 4.15 -6.62
C GLN A 157 4.56 4.25 -6.51
N LEU A 158 5.26 3.23 -7.00
CA LEU A 158 6.70 3.25 -7.10
C LEU A 158 7.15 4.24 -8.18
N TYR A 159 8.25 4.94 -7.94
CA TYR A 159 8.82 5.85 -8.92
C TYR A 159 9.16 5.13 -10.23
N GLY A 160 8.85 5.75 -11.36
CA GLY A 160 9.03 5.17 -12.68
C GLY A 160 8.02 4.09 -13.07
N MET A 161 6.93 3.92 -12.30
CA MET A 161 5.85 2.96 -12.59
C MET A 161 4.48 3.60 -12.45
N SER A 162 3.56 3.22 -13.34
CA SER A 162 2.12 3.59 -13.28
C SER A 162 1.85 5.09 -13.19
N ASP A 163 2.57 5.87 -13.98
CA ASP A 163 2.41 7.33 -14.01
C ASP A 163 0.99 7.74 -14.42
N ASN A 164 0.33 6.95 -15.28
CA ASN A 164 -1.08 7.12 -15.62
C ASN A 164 -1.99 7.11 -14.37
N ILE A 165 -1.78 6.20 -13.42
CA ILE A 165 -2.56 6.17 -12.16
C ILE A 165 -2.23 7.42 -11.33
N THR A 166 -0.94 7.67 -11.12
CA THR A 166 -0.45 8.78 -10.31
C THR A 166 -1.00 10.12 -10.76
N PHE A 167 -0.81 10.46 -12.05
CA PHE A 167 -1.18 11.78 -12.55
C PHE A 167 -2.69 11.96 -12.69
N ASN A 168 -3.44 10.92 -13.03
CA ASN A 168 -4.90 11.01 -13.08
C ASN A 168 -5.51 11.20 -11.69
N LEU A 169 -5.04 10.47 -10.67
CA LEU A 169 -5.51 10.66 -9.29
C LEU A 169 -5.13 12.03 -8.75
N ALA A 170 -3.88 12.48 -8.98
CA ALA A 170 -3.44 13.82 -8.57
C ALA A 170 -4.26 14.93 -9.26
N ASN A 171 -4.53 14.79 -10.55
CA ASN A 171 -5.36 15.74 -11.29
C ASN A 171 -6.82 15.76 -10.80
N ALA A 172 -7.31 14.64 -10.27
CA ALA A 172 -8.63 14.56 -9.64
C ALA A 172 -8.64 15.08 -8.18
N GLY A 173 -7.52 15.60 -7.67
CA GLY A 173 -7.41 16.22 -6.34
C GLY A 173 -7.09 15.25 -5.21
N TYR A 174 -6.79 13.98 -5.49
CA TYR A 174 -6.39 13.01 -4.45
C TYR A 174 -4.97 13.24 -3.96
N ASN A 175 -4.71 12.85 -2.71
CA ASN A 175 -3.35 12.83 -2.15
C ASN A 175 -2.57 11.65 -2.74
N VAL A 176 -1.58 11.96 -3.58
CA VAL A 176 -0.79 10.93 -4.28
C VAL A 176 0.70 11.15 -4.01
N THR A 177 1.41 10.06 -3.78
CA THR A 177 2.85 10.04 -3.55
C THR A 177 3.56 9.06 -4.47
N LYS A 178 4.83 9.34 -4.76
CA LYS A 178 5.75 8.41 -5.40
C LYS A 178 6.79 7.93 -4.39
N TYR A 179 6.93 6.61 -4.27
CA TYR A 179 8.04 6.05 -3.50
C TYR A 179 9.33 6.17 -4.30
N VAL A 180 10.25 6.99 -3.81
CA VAL A 180 11.58 7.18 -4.40
C VAL A 180 12.60 6.49 -3.49
N PRO A 181 13.33 5.45 -3.97
CA PRO A 181 14.34 4.80 -3.16
C PRO A 181 15.50 5.77 -2.88
N TYR A 182 15.92 5.79 -1.63
CA TYR A 182 17.07 6.59 -1.16
C TYR A 182 17.89 5.75 -0.19
N GLY A 183 19.21 5.77 -0.36
CA GLY A 183 20.12 5.03 0.51
C GLY A 183 21.45 4.69 -0.17
N PRO A 184 22.32 3.94 0.52
CA PRO A 184 23.58 3.44 -0.06
C PRO A 184 23.33 2.61 -1.32
N VAL A 185 24.18 2.77 -2.32
CA VAL A 185 24.02 2.07 -3.63
C VAL A 185 23.87 0.56 -3.47
N LYS A 186 24.63 -0.07 -2.54
CA LYS A 186 24.56 -1.50 -2.26
C LYS A 186 23.15 -1.98 -1.84
N ASP A 187 22.37 -1.11 -1.19
CA ASP A 187 21.04 -1.43 -0.68
C ASP A 187 19.94 -1.06 -1.69
N VAL A 188 20.17 0.00 -2.48
CA VAL A 188 19.21 0.49 -3.48
C VAL A 188 19.25 -0.35 -4.77
N VAL A 189 20.42 -0.82 -5.21
CA VAL A 189 20.57 -1.61 -6.44
C VAL A 189 19.72 -2.88 -6.44
N PRO A 190 19.69 -3.72 -5.39
CA PRO A 190 18.81 -4.90 -5.35
C PRO A 190 17.33 -4.56 -5.48
N TYR A 191 16.90 -3.44 -4.91
CA TYR A 191 15.54 -2.92 -5.06
C TYR A 191 15.26 -2.57 -6.54
N LEU A 192 16.12 -1.81 -7.19
CA LEU A 192 15.96 -1.41 -8.59
C LEU A 192 15.98 -2.62 -9.54
N MET A 193 16.81 -3.62 -9.26
CA MET A 193 16.85 -4.88 -10.04
C MET A 193 15.53 -5.65 -9.94
N ARG A 194 14.89 -5.70 -8.76
CA ARG A 194 13.56 -6.31 -8.64
C ARG A 194 12.52 -5.56 -9.47
N ARG A 195 12.55 -4.22 -9.45
CA ARG A 195 11.64 -3.39 -10.28
C ARG A 195 11.86 -3.62 -11.77
N ALA A 196 13.11 -3.67 -12.22
CA ALA A 196 13.42 -3.97 -13.62
C ALA A 196 12.89 -5.35 -14.04
N LYS A 197 13.05 -6.38 -13.19
CA LYS A 197 12.49 -7.72 -13.45
C LYS A 197 10.96 -7.72 -13.49
N GLU A 198 10.31 -7.03 -12.59
CA GLU A 198 8.83 -6.90 -12.57
C GLU A 198 8.34 -6.23 -13.85
N ASN A 199 8.95 -5.14 -14.27
CA ASN A 199 8.61 -4.45 -15.52
C ASN A 199 8.81 -5.31 -16.77
N THR A 200 9.80 -6.21 -16.77
CA THR A 200 10.07 -7.10 -17.89
C THR A 200 9.22 -8.38 -17.86
N SER A 201 8.89 -8.89 -16.68
CA SER A 201 8.11 -10.13 -16.51
C SER A 201 6.61 -9.93 -16.69
N VAL A 202 6.10 -8.73 -16.47
CA VAL A 202 4.72 -8.38 -16.80
C VAL A 202 4.63 -8.08 -18.30
N LYS A 203 4.58 -9.14 -19.11
CA LYS A 203 4.19 -9.04 -20.51
C LYS A 203 2.90 -8.23 -20.61
N GLY A 204 2.97 -6.96 -20.93
CA GLY A 204 1.82 -6.10 -21.12
C GLY A 204 1.86 -4.74 -20.41
N GLN A 205 2.63 -4.54 -19.33
CA GLN A 205 2.61 -3.26 -18.63
C GLN A 205 3.42 -2.20 -19.39
N SER A 206 4.62 -2.50 -19.86
CA SER A 206 5.39 -1.60 -20.74
C SER A 206 4.69 -1.39 -22.08
N SER A 207 4.04 -2.44 -22.64
CA SER A 207 3.23 -2.32 -23.85
C SER A 207 1.96 -1.49 -23.60
N ARG A 208 1.37 -1.57 -22.40
CA ARG A 208 0.20 -0.79 -22.04
C ARG A 208 0.53 0.70 -21.86
N GLU A 209 1.59 1.04 -21.15
CA GLU A 209 2.05 2.43 -21.02
C GLU A 209 2.36 3.05 -22.39
N LEU A 210 3.04 2.31 -23.25
CA LEU A 210 3.30 2.74 -24.63
C LEU A 210 2.00 2.92 -25.45
N LEU A 211 1.03 2.04 -25.27
CA LEU A 211 -0.29 2.18 -25.92
C LEU A 211 -1.04 3.42 -25.41
N LEU A 212 -1.00 3.68 -24.11
CA LEU A 212 -1.62 4.88 -23.52
C LEU A 212 -0.94 6.16 -24.02
N LEU A 213 0.39 6.18 -24.10
CA LEU A 213 1.15 7.29 -24.70
C LEU A 213 0.79 7.51 -26.16
N LYS A 214 0.75 6.45 -26.99
CA LYS A 214 0.32 6.54 -28.40
C LYS A 214 -1.11 7.05 -28.52
N LYS A 215 -2.02 6.58 -27.66
CA LYS A 215 -3.41 7.04 -27.63
C LYS A 215 -3.49 8.54 -27.30
N GLU A 216 -2.70 9.00 -26.36
CA GLU A 216 -2.67 10.40 -25.96
C GLU A 216 -2.03 11.29 -27.04
N ILE A 217 -0.96 10.86 -27.68
CA ILE A 217 -0.36 11.54 -28.84
C ILE A 217 -1.40 11.70 -29.94
N ASN A 218 -2.11 10.62 -30.30
CA ASN A 218 -3.16 10.65 -31.31
C ASN A 218 -4.32 11.57 -30.91
N ARG A 219 -4.70 11.61 -29.61
CA ARG A 219 -5.72 12.51 -29.11
C ARG A 219 -5.32 13.97 -29.26
N ARG A 220 -4.05 14.29 -29.02
CA ARG A 220 -3.51 15.65 -29.18
C ARG A 220 -3.24 16.04 -30.63
N LYS A 221 -3.33 15.08 -31.57
CA LYS A 221 -3.00 15.30 -33.00
C LYS A 221 -1.58 15.88 -33.21
N ILE A 222 -0.61 15.39 -32.41
CA ILE A 222 0.81 15.71 -32.53
C ILE A 222 1.48 14.63 -33.41
#